data_579cfad5c15de2ccb7a5ef6036c8fa25
#
_entry.id   579cfad5c15de2ccb7a5ef6036c8fa25
#
_cell.length_a   1.000
_cell.length_b   1.000
_cell.length_c   1.000
_cell.angle_alpha   90.00
_cell.angle_beta   90.00
_cell.angle_gamma   90.00
#
_symmetry.space_group_name_H-M   'P 1'
#
loop_
_entity.id
_entity.type
_entity.pdbx_description
1 polymer ?
#
loop_
_entity_poly.entity_id
_entity_poly.type
_entity_poly.pdbx_seq_one_letter_code
_entity_poly.pdbx_strand_id
1 'polypeptide(L)'
;MVDKGFARERYVDRPVLMPVEPIRAVDNAILTRQRVILDQYQTLLRLRDEMQALQQTYLSATHPVEDSPDLVRVITDRDEISALSVELCLSAQHDVASLETGRFTRPPDPRSARRPPAEVLERGVRFRNIYTRAALEVTGAQDMLRTSLDAGWQCRVCPELPMKMVLVDERAALLPLGPTGMEGALLVRAPVITAAFRTYFELLWNRSVSMDGKPSRFPPEQDQVLRLVLTGMTDTAIARHLGISERTVRRHVGALLEIFGASNRVTLAVAAVRDGWVD
;
A
#
# COMPACT_ATOMS: atom_id res chain seq x y z
N MET A 1 -14.26 21.71 40.67
CA MET A 1 -13.09 22.40 40.04
C MET A 1 -11.96 21.44 39.77
N VAL A 2 -11.63 20.57 40.69
CA VAL A 2 -10.59 19.53 40.52
C VAL A 2 -10.97 18.58 39.40
N ASP A 3 -12.19 18.05 39.41
CA ASP A 3 -12.71 17.12 38.39
C ASP A 3 -12.75 17.69 36.95
N LYS A 4 -12.73 19.01 36.82
CA LYS A 4 -12.68 19.73 35.54
C LYS A 4 -11.26 20.18 35.17
N GLY A 5 -10.23 19.82 35.95
CA GLY A 5 -8.85 20.15 35.68
C GLY A 5 -8.42 21.59 35.92
N PHE A 6 -9.28 22.46 36.50
CA PHE A 6 -8.97 23.86 36.79
C PHE A 6 -8.27 24.06 38.13
N ALA A 7 -8.20 23.02 38.97
CA ALA A 7 -7.46 23.04 40.22
C ALA A 7 -6.77 21.70 40.47
N ARG A 8 -5.63 21.69 41.16
CA ARG A 8 -4.94 20.49 41.65
C ARG A 8 -4.89 20.52 43.17
N GLU A 9 -5.10 19.36 43.76
CA GLU A 9 -4.84 19.17 45.22
C GLU A 9 -3.33 18.94 45.45
N ARG A 10 -2.78 19.69 46.36
CA ARG A 10 -1.42 19.49 46.86
C ARG A 10 -1.49 19.25 48.35
N TYR A 11 -0.93 18.17 48.82
CA TYR A 11 -0.80 17.84 50.26
C TYR A 11 0.55 18.37 50.77
N VAL A 12 0.48 19.35 51.65
CA VAL A 12 1.67 19.84 52.38
C VAL A 12 1.51 19.58 53.86
N ASP A 13 0.47 19.90 54.57
CA ASP A 13 0.00 19.50 55.88
C ASP A 13 -1.52 19.41 55.92
N ARG A 14 -2.14 20.06 55.00
CA ARG A 14 -3.58 20.03 54.70
C ARG A 14 -3.76 20.05 53.18
N PRO A 15 -4.86 19.49 52.65
CA PRO A 15 -5.15 19.60 51.23
C PRO A 15 -5.39 21.07 50.86
N VAL A 16 -4.55 21.58 49.93
CA VAL A 16 -4.66 22.95 49.41
C VAL A 16 -4.96 22.84 47.93
N LEU A 17 -5.97 23.58 47.50
CA LEU A 17 -6.33 23.69 46.09
C LEU A 17 -5.45 24.76 45.41
N MET A 18 -4.67 24.31 44.43
CA MET A 18 -3.85 25.18 43.61
C MET A 18 -4.54 25.41 42.26
N PRO A 19 -4.74 26.64 41.82
CA PRO A 19 -5.31 26.92 40.53
C PRO A 19 -4.37 26.44 39.39
N VAL A 20 -4.94 25.91 38.35
CA VAL A 20 -4.23 25.55 37.10
C VAL A 20 -4.49 26.67 36.09
N GLU A 21 -3.47 27.04 35.34
CA GLU A 21 -3.60 28.03 34.29
C GLU A 21 -4.72 27.61 33.28
N PRO A 22 -5.67 28.49 32.96
CA PRO A 22 -6.86 28.13 32.18
C PRO A 22 -6.53 27.48 30.84
N ILE A 23 -5.51 27.97 30.13
CA ILE A 23 -5.07 27.39 28.84
C ILE A 23 -4.62 25.94 29.02
N ARG A 24 -3.79 25.66 30.01
CA ARG A 24 -3.32 24.29 30.31
C ARG A 24 -4.45 23.36 30.76
N ALA A 25 -5.43 23.89 31.47
CA ALA A 25 -6.60 23.10 31.87
C ALA A 25 -7.44 22.70 30.65
N VAL A 26 -7.65 23.62 29.70
CA VAL A 26 -8.34 23.36 28.45
C VAL A 26 -7.56 22.37 27.57
N ASP A 27 -6.26 22.57 27.39
CA ASP A 27 -5.42 21.66 26.61
C ASP A 27 -5.45 20.23 27.16
N ASN A 28 -5.34 20.08 28.48
CA ASN A 28 -5.45 18.77 29.13
C ASN A 28 -6.84 18.14 28.96
N ALA A 29 -7.90 18.93 28.99
CA ALA A 29 -9.25 18.45 28.77
C ALA A 29 -9.43 17.98 27.30
N ILE A 30 -8.87 18.71 26.33
CA ILE A 30 -8.87 18.33 24.91
C ILE A 30 -8.10 17.03 24.72
N LEU A 31 -6.87 16.92 25.25
CA LEU A 31 -6.06 15.71 25.15
C LEU A 31 -6.74 14.49 25.79
N THR A 32 -7.40 14.70 26.95
CA THR A 32 -8.16 13.64 27.60
C THR A 32 -9.34 13.20 26.72
N ARG A 33 -10.05 14.13 26.11
CA ARG A 33 -11.17 13.83 25.23
C ARG A 33 -10.72 13.12 23.95
N GLN A 34 -9.60 13.53 23.38
CA GLN A 34 -8.99 12.85 22.22
C GLN A 34 -8.63 11.39 22.54
N ARG A 35 -8.05 11.11 23.72
CA ARG A 35 -7.77 9.74 24.15
C ARG A 35 -9.03 8.88 24.26
N VAL A 36 -10.09 9.41 24.85
CA VAL A 36 -11.37 8.72 24.95
C VAL A 36 -11.96 8.40 23.57
N ILE A 37 -11.89 9.34 22.63
CA ILE A 37 -12.36 9.14 21.25
C ILE A 37 -11.53 8.05 20.54
N LEU A 38 -10.22 8.06 20.71
CA LEU A 38 -9.33 7.04 20.17
C LEU A 38 -9.62 5.65 20.72
N ASP A 39 -9.83 5.53 22.03
CA ASP A 39 -10.17 4.27 22.69
C ASP A 39 -11.55 3.73 22.22
N GLN A 40 -12.53 4.61 22.11
CA GLN A 40 -13.83 4.25 21.54
C GLN A 40 -13.70 3.78 20.08
N TYR A 41 -12.88 4.43 19.28
CA TYR A 41 -12.62 4.05 17.90
C TYR A 41 -11.93 2.68 17.81
N GLN A 42 -10.94 2.42 18.64
CA GLN A 42 -10.28 1.11 18.73
C GLN A 42 -11.26 0.01 19.16
N THR A 43 -12.16 0.30 20.07
CA THR A 43 -13.21 -0.64 20.50
C THR A 43 -14.16 -0.97 19.36
N LEU A 44 -14.57 0.02 18.57
CA LEU A 44 -15.39 -0.19 17.37
C LEU A 44 -14.68 -1.04 16.32
N LEU A 45 -13.38 -0.83 16.12
CA LEU A 45 -12.59 -1.65 15.19
C LEU A 45 -12.52 -3.12 15.65
N ARG A 46 -12.30 -3.38 16.93
CA ARG A 46 -12.29 -4.75 17.50
C ARG A 46 -13.64 -5.43 17.32
N LEU A 47 -14.74 -4.75 17.68
CA LEU A 47 -16.08 -5.29 17.49
C LEU A 47 -16.37 -5.63 16.04
N ARG A 48 -15.88 -4.85 15.12
CA ARG A 48 -16.01 -5.11 13.68
C ARG A 48 -15.21 -6.34 13.25
N ASP A 49 -13.97 -6.49 13.74
CA ASP A 49 -13.15 -7.67 13.45
C ASP A 49 -13.78 -8.95 14.04
N GLU A 50 -14.34 -8.86 15.25
CA GLU A 50 -15.12 -9.96 15.86
C GLU A 50 -16.37 -10.29 15.06
N MET A 51 -17.11 -9.28 14.57
CA MET A 51 -18.26 -9.50 13.70
C MET A 51 -17.88 -10.17 12.38
N GLN A 52 -16.76 -9.74 11.77
CA GLN A 52 -16.27 -10.38 10.54
C GLN A 52 -15.88 -11.85 10.77
N ALA A 53 -15.21 -12.15 11.88
CA ALA A 53 -14.86 -13.53 12.24
C ALA A 53 -16.11 -14.39 12.49
N LEU A 54 -17.12 -13.85 13.20
CA LEU A 54 -18.41 -14.51 13.42
C LEU A 54 -19.18 -14.70 12.11
N GLN A 55 -19.17 -13.72 11.22
CA GLN A 55 -19.80 -13.82 9.91
C GLN A 55 -19.13 -14.88 9.04
N GLN A 56 -17.80 -14.97 9.03
CA GLN A 56 -17.08 -16.03 8.33
C GLN A 56 -17.41 -17.42 8.92
N THR A 57 -17.49 -17.53 10.24
CA THR A 57 -17.88 -18.78 10.92
C THR A 57 -19.33 -19.15 10.60
N TYR A 58 -20.24 -18.18 10.56
CA TYR A 58 -21.64 -18.39 10.19
C TYR A 58 -21.77 -18.83 8.73
N LEU A 59 -21.07 -18.16 7.79
CA LEU A 59 -21.10 -18.51 6.38
C LEU A 59 -20.52 -19.89 6.10
N SER A 60 -19.40 -20.25 6.76
CA SER A 60 -18.83 -21.59 6.63
C SER A 60 -19.70 -22.71 7.26
N ALA A 61 -20.54 -22.37 8.24
CA ALA A 61 -21.43 -23.34 8.90
C ALA A 61 -22.77 -23.47 8.20
N THR A 62 -23.24 -22.44 7.46
CA THR A 62 -24.63 -22.38 6.99
C THR A 62 -24.81 -22.52 5.48
N HIS A 63 -23.75 -22.26 4.68
CA HIS A 63 -23.85 -22.32 3.22
C HIS A 63 -22.65 -23.05 2.59
N PRO A 64 -22.89 -24.05 1.70
CA PRO A 64 -21.90 -24.49 0.73
C PRO A 64 -21.49 -23.30 -0.16
N VAL A 65 -20.25 -23.28 -0.65
CA VAL A 65 -19.59 -22.21 -1.40
C VAL A 65 -20.38 -21.65 -2.61
N GLU A 66 -21.45 -22.32 -3.03
CA GLU A 66 -22.19 -22.00 -4.26
C GLU A 66 -23.14 -20.80 -4.17
N ASP A 67 -23.52 -20.32 -2.96
CA ASP A 67 -24.54 -19.27 -2.78
C ASP A 67 -24.11 -18.10 -1.86
N SER A 68 -22.86 -17.75 -1.77
CA SER A 68 -22.43 -16.63 -0.90
C SER A 68 -22.50 -15.29 -1.67
N PRO A 69 -23.56 -14.48 -1.46
CA PRO A 69 -23.74 -13.19 -2.14
C PRO A 69 -22.64 -12.17 -1.85
N ASP A 70 -21.77 -12.46 -0.86
CA ASP A 70 -20.70 -11.57 -0.42
C ASP A 70 -19.34 -11.78 -1.11
N LEU A 71 -19.18 -12.85 -1.91
CA LEU A 71 -17.91 -13.10 -2.61
C LEU A 71 -17.63 -12.08 -3.72
N VAL A 72 -18.70 -11.55 -4.32
CA VAL A 72 -18.63 -10.52 -5.35
C VAL A 72 -19.81 -9.58 -5.20
N ARG A 73 -19.55 -8.30 -4.97
CA ARG A 73 -20.60 -7.27 -4.83
C ARG A 73 -20.39 -6.13 -5.80
N VAL A 74 -21.43 -5.75 -6.52
CA VAL A 74 -21.46 -4.56 -7.38
C VAL A 74 -21.86 -3.35 -6.56
N ILE A 75 -21.12 -2.25 -6.69
CA ILE A 75 -21.36 -0.99 -5.99
C ILE A 75 -21.41 0.11 -7.04
N THR A 76 -22.51 0.85 -7.09
CA THR A 76 -22.73 1.91 -8.07
C THR A 76 -22.69 3.32 -7.46
N ASP A 77 -22.85 3.41 -6.14
CA ASP A 77 -22.73 4.67 -5.42
C ASP A 77 -21.26 5.07 -5.24
N ARG A 78 -20.91 6.27 -5.66
CA ARG A 78 -19.53 6.78 -5.67
C ARG A 78 -19.00 7.10 -4.27
N ASP A 79 -19.84 7.58 -3.41
CA ASP A 79 -19.46 7.93 -2.05
C ASP A 79 -19.24 6.64 -1.24
N GLU A 80 -20.07 5.62 -1.49
CA GLU A 80 -19.86 4.27 -0.94
C GLU A 80 -18.54 3.66 -1.42
N ILE A 81 -18.22 3.74 -2.72
CA ILE A 81 -16.94 3.26 -3.27
C ILE A 81 -15.75 3.95 -2.61
N SER A 82 -15.82 5.26 -2.45
CA SER A 82 -14.76 6.06 -1.82
C SER A 82 -14.59 5.69 -0.34
N ALA A 83 -15.68 5.57 0.39
CA ALA A 83 -15.67 5.16 1.80
C ALA A 83 -15.10 3.76 1.97
N LEU A 84 -15.55 2.80 1.14
CA LEU A 84 -15.08 1.42 1.16
C LEU A 84 -13.59 1.30 0.80
N SER A 85 -13.11 2.07 -0.19
CA SER A 85 -11.69 2.08 -0.54
C SER A 85 -10.82 2.50 0.64
N VAL A 86 -11.22 3.55 1.35
CA VAL A 86 -10.53 4.01 2.56
C VAL A 86 -10.60 2.95 3.66
N GLU A 87 -11.78 2.39 3.89
CA GLU A 87 -12.02 1.35 4.89
C GLU A 87 -11.14 0.11 4.66
N LEU A 88 -11.09 -0.38 3.43
CA LEU A 88 -10.23 -1.51 3.05
C LEU A 88 -8.75 -1.21 3.33
N CYS A 89 -8.26 -0.04 2.94
CA CYS A 89 -6.89 0.36 3.21
C CYS A 89 -6.57 0.44 4.71
N LEU A 90 -7.50 0.96 5.52
CA LEU A 90 -7.36 1.06 6.98
C LEU A 90 -7.39 -0.30 7.66
N SER A 91 -8.12 -1.27 7.12
CA SER A 91 -8.24 -2.64 7.66
C SER A 91 -7.07 -3.55 7.28
N ALA A 92 -6.13 -3.07 6.46
CA ALA A 92 -4.98 -3.86 6.01
C ALA A 92 -4.10 -4.33 7.18
N GLN A 93 -3.63 -5.57 7.11
CA GLN A 93 -2.74 -6.17 8.10
C GLN A 93 -1.32 -6.35 7.56
N HIS A 94 -1.17 -6.54 6.25
CA HIS A 94 0.12 -6.89 5.63
C HIS A 94 0.46 -6.02 4.43
N ASP A 95 -0.49 -5.83 3.50
CA ASP A 95 -0.18 -5.23 2.20
C ASP A 95 -1.40 -4.59 1.54
N VAL A 96 -1.19 -3.39 1.00
CA VAL A 96 -2.10 -2.70 0.10
C VAL A 96 -1.40 -2.51 -1.23
N ALA A 97 -1.95 -3.10 -2.29
CA ALA A 97 -1.41 -3.04 -3.64
C ALA A 97 -2.40 -2.34 -4.59
N SER A 98 -1.96 -1.29 -5.26
CA SER A 98 -2.83 -0.48 -6.11
C SER A 98 -2.28 -0.30 -7.53
N LEU A 99 -3.17 -0.32 -8.50
CA LEU A 99 -2.92 0.07 -9.89
C LEU A 99 -3.66 1.36 -10.18
N GLU A 100 -2.95 2.39 -10.64
CA GLU A 100 -3.52 3.72 -10.89
C GLU A 100 -3.31 4.15 -12.34
N THR A 101 -4.41 4.23 -13.08
CA THR A 101 -4.42 4.53 -14.52
C THR A 101 -4.54 6.03 -14.85
N GLY A 102 -4.72 6.89 -13.85
CA GLY A 102 -4.94 8.32 -14.07
C GLY A 102 -6.38 8.71 -14.42
N ARG A 103 -7.29 7.76 -14.43
CA ARG A 103 -8.71 8.04 -14.64
C ARG A 103 -9.37 8.35 -13.31
N PHE A 104 -9.31 9.60 -12.91
CA PHE A 104 -9.92 10.06 -11.67
C PHE A 104 -11.31 10.64 -11.92
N THR A 105 -12.23 10.38 -11.01
CA THR A 105 -13.58 11.01 -11.03
C THR A 105 -13.53 12.49 -10.71
N ARG A 106 -12.52 12.91 -9.95
CA ARG A 106 -12.17 14.28 -9.60
C ARG A 106 -10.65 14.41 -9.65
N PRO A 107 -10.09 15.61 -9.87
CA PRO A 107 -8.65 15.83 -9.73
C PRO A 107 -8.18 15.27 -8.38
N PRO A 108 -7.06 14.55 -8.33
CA PRO A 108 -6.52 14.05 -7.09
C PRO A 108 -6.23 15.23 -6.14
N ASP A 109 -6.84 15.20 -4.97
CA ASP A 109 -6.54 16.14 -3.90
C ASP A 109 -5.38 15.58 -3.09
N PRO A 110 -4.24 16.27 -2.99
CA PRO A 110 -3.11 15.86 -2.15
C PRO A 110 -3.50 15.60 -0.69
N ARG A 111 -4.59 16.25 -0.22
CA ARG A 111 -5.14 16.04 1.12
C ARG A 111 -5.89 14.72 1.25
N SER A 112 -6.35 14.14 0.12
CA SER A 112 -6.99 12.82 0.09
C SER A 112 -5.97 11.68 0.00
N ALA A 113 -4.72 11.96 -0.40
CA ALA A 113 -3.58 11.10 -0.11
C ALA A 113 -3.35 11.10 1.41
N ARG A 114 -4.34 10.55 2.12
CA ARG A 114 -4.24 10.43 3.57
C ARG A 114 -3.01 9.58 3.85
N ARG A 115 -2.06 10.18 4.56
CA ARG A 115 -1.11 9.37 5.30
C ARG A 115 -1.91 8.25 5.96
N PRO A 116 -1.59 6.99 5.73
CA PRO A 116 -2.20 5.93 6.51
C PRO A 116 -2.11 6.35 7.97
N PRO A 117 -3.14 6.15 8.79
CA PRO A 117 -3.03 6.43 10.21
C PRO A 117 -1.74 5.83 10.73
N ALA A 118 -1.05 6.53 11.63
CA ALA A 118 0.22 6.07 12.21
C ALA A 118 0.14 4.60 12.64
N GLU A 119 -1.01 4.18 13.17
CA GLU A 119 -1.32 2.82 13.58
C GLU A 119 -1.21 1.77 12.44
N VAL A 120 -1.55 2.14 11.22
CA VAL A 120 -1.41 1.23 10.05
C VAL A 120 0.05 1.11 9.65
N LEU A 121 0.81 2.22 9.73
CA LEU A 121 2.25 2.23 9.48
C LEU A 121 3.02 1.49 10.57
N GLU A 122 2.63 1.64 11.84
CA GLU A 122 3.22 0.94 12.99
C GLU A 122 3.02 -0.57 12.92
N ARG A 123 1.94 -1.04 12.29
CA ARG A 123 1.72 -2.46 12.00
C ARG A 123 2.64 -3.02 10.91
N GLY A 124 3.44 -2.18 10.26
CA GLY A 124 4.34 -2.59 9.19
C GLY A 124 3.63 -2.93 7.88
N VAL A 125 2.42 -2.42 7.66
CA VAL A 125 1.67 -2.63 6.41
C VAL A 125 2.42 -2.00 5.25
N ARG A 126 2.66 -2.77 4.20
CA ARG A 126 3.31 -2.31 2.98
C ARG A 126 2.28 -1.67 2.06
N PHE A 127 2.54 -0.44 1.62
CA PHE A 127 1.75 0.23 0.59
C PHE A 127 2.53 0.27 -0.72
N ARG A 128 1.98 -0.35 -1.77
CA ARG A 128 2.62 -0.47 -3.08
C ARG A 128 1.70 0.03 -4.18
N ASN A 129 2.15 1.05 -4.92
CA ASN A 129 1.39 1.64 -6.00
C ASN A 129 2.13 1.54 -7.32
N ILE A 130 1.44 1.15 -8.38
CA ILE A 130 1.91 1.25 -9.76
C ILE A 130 1.08 2.30 -10.48
N TYR A 131 1.74 3.28 -11.05
CA TYR A 131 1.12 4.36 -11.83
C TYR A 131 1.39 4.17 -13.32
N THR A 132 0.48 4.60 -14.19
CA THR A 132 0.84 4.88 -15.57
C THR A 132 1.52 6.24 -15.65
N ARG A 133 2.29 6.48 -16.73
CA ARG A 133 2.83 7.83 -17.00
C ARG A 133 1.70 8.85 -17.11
N ALA A 134 0.61 8.52 -17.78
CA ALA A 134 -0.58 9.38 -17.90
C ALA A 134 -1.19 9.72 -16.54
N ALA A 135 -1.17 8.80 -15.57
CA ALA A 135 -1.64 9.07 -14.21
C ALA A 135 -0.83 10.16 -13.50
N LEU A 136 0.46 10.24 -13.78
CA LEU A 136 1.37 11.23 -13.19
C LEU A 136 1.32 12.62 -13.85
N GLU A 137 0.72 12.71 -15.05
CA GLU A 137 0.51 13.96 -15.78
C GLU A 137 -0.78 14.68 -15.33
N VAL A 138 -1.64 14.02 -14.56
CA VAL A 138 -2.87 14.62 -14.03
C VAL A 138 -2.52 15.68 -12.98
N THR A 139 -3.21 16.81 -13.02
CA THR A 139 -3.03 17.91 -12.05
C THR A 139 -3.15 17.40 -10.61
N GLY A 140 -2.15 17.68 -9.77
CA GLY A 140 -2.08 17.25 -8.37
C GLY A 140 -1.53 15.83 -8.15
N ALA A 141 -1.35 15.03 -9.21
CA ALA A 141 -0.84 13.66 -9.09
C ALA A 141 0.60 13.60 -8.59
N GLN A 142 1.45 14.54 -9.00
CA GLN A 142 2.84 14.62 -8.56
C GLN A 142 2.96 14.96 -7.07
N ASP A 143 2.11 15.85 -6.56
CA ASP A 143 2.08 16.19 -5.14
C ASP A 143 1.57 15.01 -4.31
N MET A 144 0.57 14.29 -4.81
CA MET A 144 0.08 13.05 -4.21
C MET A 144 1.17 11.97 -4.17
N LEU A 145 1.89 11.78 -5.28
CA LEU A 145 3.02 10.83 -5.34
C LEU A 145 4.10 11.19 -4.32
N ARG A 146 4.49 12.46 -4.24
CA ARG A 146 5.49 12.94 -3.29
C ARG A 146 5.04 12.67 -1.85
N THR A 147 3.79 12.98 -1.54
CA THR A 147 3.19 12.69 -0.23
C THR A 147 3.21 11.20 0.10
N SER A 148 2.94 10.34 -0.89
CA SER A 148 2.97 8.88 -0.72
C SER A 148 4.39 8.38 -0.45
N LEU A 149 5.38 8.86 -1.22
CA LEU A 149 6.80 8.52 -1.02
C LEU A 149 7.30 8.97 0.37
N ASP A 150 6.95 10.18 0.79
CA ASP A 150 7.30 10.73 2.11
C ASP A 150 6.63 9.92 3.25
N ALA A 151 5.49 9.29 2.97
CA ALA A 151 4.82 8.38 3.89
C ALA A 151 5.41 6.96 3.88
N GLY A 152 6.45 6.69 3.08
CA GLY A 152 7.11 5.39 3.00
C GLY A 152 6.43 4.39 2.06
N TRP A 153 5.53 4.85 1.17
CA TRP A 153 4.95 3.98 0.16
C TRP A 153 5.97 3.66 -0.91
N GLN A 154 5.90 2.44 -1.42
CA GLN A 154 6.67 2.04 -2.58
C GLN A 154 5.88 2.37 -3.85
N CYS A 155 6.41 3.26 -4.67
CA CYS A 155 5.75 3.72 -5.88
C CYS A 155 6.57 3.31 -7.11
N ARG A 156 5.88 2.79 -8.12
CA ARG A 156 6.47 2.40 -9.40
C ARG A 156 5.69 2.97 -10.57
N VAL A 157 6.32 3.06 -11.74
CA VAL A 157 5.68 3.48 -12.99
C VAL A 157 5.74 2.35 -14.02
N CYS A 158 4.62 2.13 -14.70
CA CYS A 158 4.50 1.19 -15.83
C CYS A 158 3.98 1.95 -17.05
N PRO A 159 4.39 1.62 -18.28
CA PRO A 159 3.90 2.29 -19.48
C PRO A 159 2.37 2.21 -19.61
N GLU A 160 1.80 1.04 -19.35
CA GLU A 160 0.37 0.78 -19.49
C GLU A 160 -0.14 -0.10 -18.36
N LEU A 161 -1.35 0.19 -17.91
CA LEU A 161 -2.10 -0.63 -16.97
C LEU A 161 -3.49 -0.88 -17.57
N PRO A 162 -4.02 -2.11 -17.55
CA PRO A 162 -5.30 -2.42 -18.17
C PRO A 162 -6.48 -1.87 -17.40
N MET A 163 -6.32 -1.72 -16.07
CA MET A 163 -7.40 -1.28 -15.19
C MET A 163 -6.84 -0.66 -13.90
N LYS A 164 -7.67 0.11 -13.23
CA LYS A 164 -7.47 0.51 -11.85
C LYS A 164 -7.81 -0.67 -10.93
N MET A 165 -7.06 -0.83 -9.84
CA MET A 165 -7.32 -1.89 -8.85
C MET A 165 -6.80 -1.44 -7.48
N VAL A 166 -7.51 -1.83 -6.43
CA VAL A 166 -7.00 -1.81 -5.06
C VAL A 166 -7.14 -3.23 -4.52
N LEU A 167 -6.04 -3.83 -4.09
CA LEU A 167 -5.99 -5.17 -3.52
C LEU A 167 -5.43 -5.08 -2.10
N VAL A 168 -6.14 -5.69 -1.15
CA VAL A 168 -5.79 -5.63 0.28
C VAL A 168 -5.65 -7.05 0.83
N ASP A 169 -4.45 -7.40 1.31
CA ASP A 169 -4.11 -8.65 2.02
C ASP A 169 -4.57 -9.94 1.34
N GLU A 170 -4.74 -9.95 0.01
CA GLU A 170 -5.36 -11.06 -0.73
C GLU A 170 -6.80 -11.41 -0.26
N ARG A 171 -7.39 -10.60 0.61
CA ARG A 171 -8.75 -10.80 1.14
C ARG A 171 -9.82 -10.07 0.36
N ALA A 172 -9.46 -8.95 -0.23
CA ALA A 172 -10.40 -8.12 -0.99
C ALA A 172 -9.73 -7.39 -2.13
N ALA A 173 -10.43 -7.33 -3.27
CA ALA A 173 -10.05 -6.50 -4.40
C ALA A 173 -11.22 -5.56 -4.75
N LEU A 174 -10.91 -4.29 -5.00
CA LEU A 174 -11.84 -3.30 -5.51
C LEU A 174 -11.42 -2.94 -6.93
N LEU A 175 -12.31 -3.19 -7.89
CA LEU A 175 -12.07 -3.04 -9.32
C LEU A 175 -13.13 -2.11 -9.93
N PRO A 176 -12.82 -1.34 -10.97
CA PRO A 176 -13.86 -0.59 -11.69
C PRO A 176 -14.78 -1.54 -12.47
N LEU A 177 -16.07 -1.19 -12.57
CA LEU A 177 -17.03 -1.92 -13.39
C LEU A 177 -16.79 -1.71 -14.89
N GLY A 178 -16.27 -0.56 -15.25
CA GLY A 178 -16.04 -0.19 -16.63
C GLY A 178 -14.67 0.45 -16.85
N PRO A 179 -14.27 0.68 -18.11
CA PRO A 179 -12.93 1.14 -18.45
C PRO A 179 -12.63 2.56 -17.95
N THR A 180 -13.64 3.37 -17.68
CA THR A 180 -13.47 4.73 -17.16
C THR A 180 -13.40 4.77 -15.66
N GLY A 181 -13.83 3.71 -14.96
CA GLY A 181 -13.94 3.66 -13.51
C GLY A 181 -15.03 4.57 -12.94
N MET A 182 -15.95 5.05 -13.82
CA MET A 182 -17.02 5.97 -13.45
C MET A 182 -18.37 5.25 -13.24
N GLU A 183 -18.49 4.05 -13.76
CA GLU A 183 -19.72 3.28 -13.83
C GLU A 183 -20.04 2.54 -12.52
N GLY A 184 -19.08 2.49 -11.61
CA GLY A 184 -19.19 1.78 -10.36
C GLY A 184 -17.95 0.93 -10.07
N ALA A 185 -18.02 0.12 -9.04
CA ALA A 185 -16.96 -0.79 -8.62
C ALA A 185 -17.48 -2.18 -8.33
N LEU A 186 -16.58 -3.15 -8.49
CA LEU A 186 -16.75 -4.53 -8.11
C LEU A 186 -15.89 -4.81 -6.88
N LEU A 187 -16.51 -5.14 -5.76
CA LEU A 187 -15.83 -5.67 -4.60
C LEU A 187 -15.75 -7.19 -4.72
N VAL A 188 -14.55 -7.73 -4.73
CA VAL A 188 -14.28 -9.16 -4.84
C VAL A 188 -13.61 -9.65 -3.56
N ARG A 189 -14.20 -10.66 -2.92
CA ARG A 189 -13.66 -11.34 -1.73
C ARG A 189 -13.43 -12.83 -1.95
N ALA A 190 -13.65 -13.31 -3.18
CA ALA A 190 -13.41 -14.71 -3.54
C ALA A 190 -11.90 -15.03 -3.52
N PRO A 191 -11.42 -15.96 -2.67
CA PRO A 191 -9.98 -16.17 -2.44
C PRO A 191 -9.21 -16.54 -3.70
N VAL A 192 -9.78 -17.36 -4.58
CA VAL A 192 -9.15 -17.78 -5.85
C VAL A 192 -8.95 -16.57 -6.78
N ILE A 193 -9.92 -15.64 -6.80
CA ILE A 193 -9.87 -14.46 -7.65
C ILE A 193 -8.88 -13.44 -7.08
N THR A 194 -8.90 -13.20 -5.77
CA THR A 194 -7.96 -12.27 -5.12
C THR A 194 -6.52 -12.77 -5.23
N ALA A 195 -6.27 -14.07 -5.12
CA ALA A 195 -4.96 -14.68 -5.37
C ALA A 195 -4.49 -14.50 -6.83
N ALA A 196 -5.40 -14.63 -7.81
CA ALA A 196 -5.09 -14.35 -9.20
C ALA A 196 -4.72 -12.87 -9.42
N PHE A 197 -5.44 -11.93 -8.80
CA PHE A 197 -5.11 -10.51 -8.85
C PHE A 197 -3.78 -10.19 -8.14
N ARG A 198 -3.45 -10.90 -7.08
CA ARG A 198 -2.13 -10.79 -6.44
C ARG A 198 -1.03 -11.20 -7.40
N THR A 199 -1.15 -12.37 -8.02
CA THR A 199 -0.17 -12.85 -9.01
C THR A 199 -0.03 -11.86 -10.16
N TYR A 200 -1.16 -11.32 -10.63
CA TYR A 200 -1.17 -10.31 -11.70
C TYR A 200 -0.46 -9.01 -11.27
N PHE A 201 -0.72 -8.52 -10.06
CA PHE A 201 -0.04 -7.34 -9.52
C PHE A 201 1.47 -7.57 -9.44
N GLU A 202 1.95 -8.72 -8.93
CA GLU A 202 3.37 -9.03 -8.83
C GLU A 202 4.06 -9.07 -10.21
N LEU A 203 3.39 -9.59 -11.23
CA LEU A 203 3.90 -9.55 -12.61
C LEU A 203 4.10 -8.12 -13.12
N LEU A 204 3.14 -7.24 -12.85
CA LEU A 204 3.24 -5.82 -13.20
C LEU A 204 4.28 -5.10 -12.35
N TRP A 205 4.35 -5.40 -11.06
CA TRP A 205 5.32 -4.83 -10.12
C TRP A 205 6.75 -5.08 -10.58
N ASN A 206 7.06 -6.33 -10.97
CA ASN A 206 8.38 -6.72 -11.44
C ASN A 206 8.78 -6.08 -12.79
N ARG A 207 7.80 -5.65 -13.59
CA ARG A 207 8.03 -4.94 -14.86
C ARG A 207 8.05 -3.43 -14.74
N SER A 208 7.68 -2.91 -13.58
CA SER A 208 7.56 -1.47 -13.33
C SER A 208 8.88 -0.89 -12.84
N VAL A 209 9.11 0.40 -13.10
CA VAL A 209 10.29 1.14 -12.67
C VAL A 209 10.00 1.84 -11.34
N SER A 210 10.89 1.69 -10.35
CA SER A 210 10.77 2.33 -9.04
C SER A 210 10.87 3.86 -9.17
N MET A 211 10.07 4.56 -8.35
CA MET A 211 10.06 6.01 -8.24
C MET A 211 10.60 6.52 -6.90
N ASP A 212 11.09 5.64 -6.03
CA ASP A 212 11.51 5.96 -4.66
C ASP A 212 12.77 6.83 -4.57
N GLY A 213 13.17 7.44 -5.67
CA GLY A 213 14.30 8.38 -5.72
C GLY A 213 15.66 7.78 -5.38
N LYS A 214 15.72 6.49 -5.05
CA LYS A 214 16.99 5.78 -5.07
C LYS A 214 17.35 5.60 -6.53
N PRO A 215 18.32 6.37 -7.07
CA PRO A 215 18.78 6.10 -8.41
C PRO A 215 19.13 4.61 -8.42
N SER A 216 18.58 3.86 -9.38
CA SER A 216 19.18 2.57 -9.70
C SER A 216 20.67 2.83 -9.78
N ARG A 217 21.51 2.16 -8.97
CA ARG A 217 22.97 2.32 -9.04
C ARG A 217 23.48 2.01 -10.43
N PHE A 218 22.56 1.56 -11.31
CA PHE A 218 22.85 1.10 -12.66
C PHE A 218 22.03 1.86 -13.70
N PRO A 219 22.55 2.05 -14.89
CA PRO A 219 21.77 2.46 -16.05
C PRO A 219 20.55 1.53 -16.24
N PRO A 220 19.41 2.01 -16.75
CA PRO A 220 18.17 1.23 -16.87
C PRO A 220 18.33 -0.12 -17.57
N GLU A 221 19.13 -0.19 -18.63
CA GLU A 221 19.44 -1.42 -19.34
C GLU A 221 20.20 -2.43 -18.48
N GLN A 222 21.14 -1.96 -17.68
CA GLN A 222 21.94 -2.78 -16.80
C GLN A 222 21.12 -3.34 -15.63
N ASP A 223 20.18 -2.55 -15.09
CA ASP A 223 19.23 -3.00 -14.07
C ASP A 223 18.30 -4.09 -14.61
N GLN A 224 17.79 -3.93 -15.85
CA GLN A 224 16.98 -4.95 -16.50
C GLN A 224 17.78 -6.25 -16.71
N VAL A 225 19.03 -6.16 -17.16
CA VAL A 225 19.91 -7.33 -17.28
C VAL A 225 20.12 -8.01 -15.94
N LEU A 226 20.40 -7.25 -14.86
CA LEU A 226 20.55 -7.81 -13.51
C LEU A 226 19.31 -8.61 -13.10
N ARG A 227 18.12 -8.03 -13.21
CA ARG A 227 16.86 -8.71 -12.86
C ARG A 227 16.67 -10.02 -13.61
N LEU A 228 16.95 -10.03 -14.92
CA LEU A 228 16.82 -11.25 -15.74
C LEU A 228 17.90 -12.29 -15.42
N VAL A 229 19.11 -11.85 -15.05
CA VAL A 229 20.15 -12.76 -14.53
C VAL A 229 19.68 -13.44 -13.24
N LEU A 230 19.01 -12.72 -12.36
CA LEU A 230 18.53 -13.23 -11.07
C LEU A 230 17.39 -14.25 -11.23
N THR A 231 16.62 -14.18 -12.32
CA THR A 231 15.63 -15.22 -12.67
C THR A 231 16.26 -16.46 -13.31
N GLY A 232 17.59 -16.52 -13.44
CA GLY A 232 18.31 -17.66 -14.03
C GLY A 232 18.31 -17.70 -15.56
N MET A 233 17.88 -16.63 -16.24
CA MET A 233 17.89 -16.59 -17.72
C MET A 233 19.30 -16.60 -18.28
N THR A 234 19.52 -17.31 -19.39
CA THR A 234 20.79 -17.31 -20.13
C THR A 234 21.00 -15.99 -20.89
N ASP A 235 22.26 -15.68 -21.26
CA ASP A 235 22.57 -14.48 -22.04
C ASP A 235 21.78 -14.41 -23.36
N THR A 236 21.64 -15.56 -24.05
CA THR A 236 20.84 -15.67 -25.27
C THR A 236 19.37 -15.36 -25.02
N ALA A 237 18.80 -15.85 -23.91
CA ALA A 237 17.40 -15.59 -23.54
C ALA A 237 17.18 -14.11 -23.17
N ILE A 238 18.12 -13.52 -22.42
CA ILE A 238 18.10 -12.10 -22.06
C ILE A 238 18.21 -11.22 -23.32
N ALA A 239 19.16 -11.54 -24.20
CA ALA A 239 19.35 -10.83 -25.47
C ALA A 239 18.06 -10.78 -26.31
N ARG A 240 17.40 -11.94 -26.43
CA ARG A 240 16.12 -12.05 -27.14
C ARG A 240 15.00 -11.27 -26.43
N HIS A 241 14.95 -11.36 -25.10
CA HIS A 241 13.90 -10.68 -24.30
C HIS A 241 14.00 -9.16 -24.38
N LEU A 242 15.23 -8.62 -24.32
CA LEU A 242 15.47 -7.16 -24.34
C LEU A 242 15.68 -6.59 -25.75
N GLY A 243 15.74 -7.42 -26.80
CA GLY A 243 16.00 -6.96 -28.17
C GLY A 243 17.42 -6.41 -28.37
N ILE A 244 18.41 -6.87 -27.59
CA ILE A 244 19.82 -6.46 -27.66
C ILE A 244 20.71 -7.63 -28.06
N SER A 245 22.01 -7.36 -28.38
CA SER A 245 22.94 -8.43 -28.72
C SER A 245 23.42 -9.18 -27.47
N GLU A 246 23.75 -10.47 -27.59
CA GLU A 246 24.39 -11.25 -26.51
C GLU A 246 25.69 -10.61 -26.03
N ARG A 247 26.45 -9.98 -26.92
CA ARG A 247 27.65 -9.22 -26.59
C ARG A 247 27.34 -8.09 -25.62
N THR A 248 26.20 -7.39 -25.83
CA THR A 248 25.75 -6.31 -24.95
C THR A 248 25.36 -6.87 -23.58
N VAL A 249 24.64 -8.00 -23.56
CA VAL A 249 24.28 -8.69 -22.30
C VAL A 249 25.54 -9.07 -21.52
N ARG A 250 26.53 -9.73 -22.17
CA ARG A 250 27.80 -10.13 -21.52
C ARG A 250 28.57 -8.95 -20.96
N ARG A 251 28.57 -7.81 -21.68
CA ARG A 251 29.19 -6.59 -21.19
C ARG A 251 28.50 -6.09 -19.90
N HIS A 252 27.14 -6.06 -19.86
CA HIS A 252 26.41 -5.66 -18.67
C HIS A 252 26.62 -6.63 -17.52
N VAL A 253 26.58 -7.95 -17.77
CA VAL A 253 26.87 -8.97 -16.76
C VAL A 253 28.29 -8.83 -16.21
N GLY A 254 29.30 -8.62 -17.06
CA GLY A 254 30.67 -8.39 -16.63
C GLY A 254 30.80 -7.17 -15.70
N ALA A 255 30.20 -6.05 -16.08
CA ALA A 255 30.20 -4.83 -15.25
C ALA A 255 29.46 -5.08 -13.90
N LEU A 256 28.38 -5.84 -13.89
CA LEU A 256 27.67 -6.21 -12.66
C LEU A 256 28.51 -7.10 -11.75
N LEU A 257 29.22 -8.08 -12.32
CA LEU A 257 30.16 -8.92 -11.56
C LEU A 257 31.24 -8.08 -10.87
N GLU A 258 31.82 -7.11 -11.56
CA GLU A 258 32.81 -6.19 -10.99
C GLU A 258 32.23 -5.34 -9.85
N ILE A 259 31.04 -4.73 -10.07
CA ILE A 259 30.38 -3.87 -9.08
C ILE A 259 30.02 -4.62 -7.80
N PHE A 260 29.54 -5.86 -7.92
CA PHE A 260 29.17 -6.69 -6.77
C PHE A 260 30.33 -7.50 -6.19
N GLY A 261 31.55 -7.39 -6.76
CA GLY A 261 32.68 -8.22 -6.36
C GLY A 261 32.42 -9.74 -6.51
N ALA A 262 31.59 -10.08 -7.49
CA ALA A 262 31.17 -11.47 -7.73
C ALA A 262 32.04 -12.11 -8.82
N SER A 263 32.33 -13.40 -8.65
CA SER A 263 33.18 -14.15 -9.61
C SER A 263 32.36 -14.87 -10.69
N ASN A 264 31.08 -15.03 -10.50
CA ASN A 264 30.18 -15.71 -11.44
C ASN A 264 28.70 -15.30 -11.19
N ARG A 265 27.79 -15.78 -12.04
CA ARG A 265 26.35 -15.44 -11.97
C ARG A 265 25.68 -15.89 -10.67
N VAL A 266 26.11 -16.99 -10.08
CA VAL A 266 25.53 -17.47 -8.81
C VAL A 266 25.95 -16.56 -7.67
N THR A 267 27.23 -16.20 -7.59
CA THR A 267 27.74 -15.28 -6.57
C THR A 267 27.19 -13.87 -6.78
N LEU A 268 26.95 -13.45 -8.02
CA LEU A 268 26.25 -12.19 -8.33
C LEU A 268 24.82 -12.22 -7.77
N ALA A 269 24.07 -13.31 -7.99
CA ALA A 269 22.72 -13.44 -7.46
C ALA A 269 22.70 -13.37 -5.92
N VAL A 270 23.60 -14.10 -5.25
CA VAL A 270 23.72 -14.08 -3.78
C VAL A 270 24.07 -12.67 -3.27
N ALA A 271 25.02 -11.99 -3.91
CA ALA A 271 25.38 -10.62 -3.53
C ALA A 271 24.24 -9.65 -3.73
N ALA A 272 23.51 -9.73 -4.84
CA ALA A 272 22.37 -8.87 -5.13
C ALA A 272 21.23 -9.05 -4.12
N VAL A 273 20.92 -10.31 -3.70
CA VAL A 273 19.93 -10.59 -2.65
C VAL A 273 20.40 -10.04 -1.31
N ARG A 274 21.64 -10.28 -0.91
CA ARG A 274 22.21 -9.78 0.34
C ARG A 274 22.17 -8.25 0.43
N ASP A 275 22.42 -7.57 -0.67
CA ASP A 275 22.46 -6.11 -0.76
C ASP A 275 21.07 -5.49 -1.01
N GLY A 276 19.99 -6.31 -0.95
CA GLY A 276 18.60 -5.86 -1.04
C GLY A 276 18.16 -5.40 -2.45
N TRP A 277 18.76 -5.99 -3.50
CA TRP A 277 18.41 -5.69 -4.90
C TRP A 277 17.25 -6.55 -5.41
N VAL A 278 16.91 -7.58 -4.68
CA VAL A 278 15.77 -8.48 -4.92
C VAL A 278 15.19 -8.87 -3.57
N ASP A 279 13.89 -8.78 -3.45
CA ASP A 279 13.13 -9.34 -2.34
C ASP A 279 12.88 -10.83 -2.58
#